data_10bab08e455e405abe3c677100c0d7d2
#
_entry.id   10bab08e455e405abe3c677100c0d7d2
#
_cell.length_a   1.000
_cell.length_b   1.000
_cell.length_c   1.000
_cell.angle_alpha   90.00
_cell.angle_beta   90.00
_cell.angle_gamma   90.00
#
_symmetry.space_group_name_H-M   'P 1'
#
loop_
_entity.id
_entity.type
_entity.pdbx_description
1 polymer ?
#
loop_
_entity_poly.entity_id
_entity_poly.type
_entity_poly.pdbx_seq_one_letter_code
_entity_poly.pdbx_strand_id
1 'polypeptide(L)'
;GQVAGQYLFDNYSGKNVAIVHDKTAYGKGLADATMAAFEALGGNTALYEAYTAGEKDYSALVSKLKQNNIDALYVGGYHTEAGLMVRQMRDQGMNTQLISGDALVTLEYWAITGDAGQGTLMTFSPDPAKDPANAGLVKKFTDAGITPEGYVLYTYAAIQTWAQAAGAAGSNDSDSVLDSLNSGSFDTVLGSLSFDDKGDVTLPGYVWYVWENGGYDYL
;
A
#
# COMPACT_ATOMS: atom_id res chain seq x y z
N GLY A 1 1.20 1.36 8.65
CA GLY A 1 2.45 1.62 9.37
C GLY A 1 2.74 0.58 10.44
N GLN A 2 1.78 0.27 11.32
CA GLN A 2 1.97 -0.68 12.41
C GLN A 2 2.40 -2.07 11.92
N VAL A 3 1.73 -2.64 10.92
CA VAL A 3 2.07 -3.94 10.31
C VAL A 3 3.49 -3.92 9.74
N ALA A 4 3.87 -2.83 9.10
CA ALA A 4 5.21 -2.67 8.53
C ALA A 4 6.29 -2.53 9.62
N GLY A 5 6.03 -1.77 10.69
CA GLY A 5 6.94 -1.63 11.82
C GLY A 5 7.19 -2.97 12.54
N GLN A 6 6.13 -3.76 12.74
CA GLN A 6 6.25 -5.11 13.30
C GLN A 6 7.11 -6.02 12.39
N TYR A 7 6.85 -6.02 11.08
CA TYR A 7 7.63 -6.82 10.14
C TYR A 7 9.11 -6.43 10.11
N LEU A 8 9.41 -5.12 10.14
CA LEU A 8 10.79 -4.64 10.23
C LEU A 8 11.46 -5.13 11.51
N PHE A 9 10.77 -5.12 12.64
CA PHE A 9 11.32 -5.65 13.89
C PHE A 9 11.59 -7.15 13.81
N ASP A 10 10.65 -7.94 13.33
CA ASP A 10 10.76 -9.40 13.27
C ASP A 10 11.88 -9.87 12.33
N ASN A 11 12.13 -9.15 11.22
CA ASN A 11 13.05 -9.58 10.17
C ASN A 11 14.36 -8.78 10.09
N TYR A 12 14.39 -7.55 10.63
CA TYR A 12 15.52 -6.61 10.50
C TYR A 12 15.97 -6.04 11.84
N SER A 13 15.58 -6.61 12.97
CA SER A 13 16.10 -6.25 14.28
C SER A 13 17.61 -6.47 14.31
N GLY A 14 18.36 -5.45 14.72
CA GLY A 14 19.83 -5.48 14.73
C GLY A 14 20.50 -5.26 13.36
N LYS A 15 19.71 -4.96 12.30
CA LYS A 15 20.20 -4.55 10.98
C LYS A 15 19.99 -3.04 10.77
N ASN A 16 20.59 -2.51 9.70
CA ASN A 16 20.46 -1.09 9.36
C ASN A 16 19.17 -0.86 8.56
N VAL A 17 18.20 -0.25 9.20
CA VAL A 17 16.90 0.09 8.58
C VAL A 17 16.87 1.58 8.26
N ALA A 18 16.50 1.92 7.04
CA ALA A 18 16.17 3.29 6.65
C ALA A 18 14.67 3.43 6.39
N ILE A 19 14.14 4.59 6.73
CA ILE A 19 12.75 4.97 6.45
C ILE A 19 12.78 6.32 5.74
N VAL A 20 12.14 6.41 4.57
CA VAL A 20 12.09 7.65 3.80
C VAL A 20 10.65 7.99 3.40
N HIS A 21 10.39 9.27 3.12
CA HIS A 21 9.05 9.72 2.76
C HIS A 21 9.04 10.91 1.78
N ASP A 22 7.94 11.04 1.04
CA ASP A 22 7.72 12.04 0.00
C ASP A 22 7.22 13.41 0.50
N LYS A 23 7.17 13.63 1.81
CA LYS A 23 6.64 14.84 2.49
C LYS A 23 5.12 15.02 2.42
N THR A 24 4.39 14.19 1.68
CA THR A 24 2.91 14.24 1.67
C THR A 24 2.33 13.81 3.01
N ALA A 25 1.07 14.17 3.28
CA ALA A 25 0.36 13.70 4.47
C ALA A 25 0.28 12.16 4.51
N TYR A 26 0.09 11.52 3.34
CA TYR A 26 0.08 10.06 3.21
C TYR A 26 1.47 9.46 3.47
N GLY A 27 2.46 9.81 2.65
CA GLY A 27 3.77 9.16 2.71
C GLY A 27 4.51 9.42 4.02
N LYS A 28 4.47 10.67 4.51
CA LYS A 28 5.05 11.01 5.81
C LYS A 28 4.31 10.32 6.96
N GLY A 29 2.97 10.34 6.96
CA GLY A 29 2.16 9.69 8.00
C GLY A 29 2.42 8.19 8.06
N LEU A 30 2.56 7.54 6.90
CA LEU A 30 2.88 6.12 6.80
C LEU A 30 4.30 5.81 7.33
N ALA A 31 5.29 6.62 6.97
CA ALA A 31 6.67 6.50 7.45
C ALA A 31 6.78 6.73 8.96
N ASP A 32 6.14 7.79 9.48
CA ASP A 32 6.10 8.09 10.92
C ASP A 32 5.48 6.93 11.72
N ALA A 33 4.36 6.40 11.27
CA ALA A 33 3.68 5.27 11.93
C ALA A 33 4.52 3.98 11.89
N THR A 34 5.23 3.74 10.77
CA THR A 34 6.14 2.60 10.64
C THR A 34 7.34 2.72 11.57
N MET A 35 7.97 3.90 11.62
CA MET A 35 9.09 4.19 12.51
C MET A 35 8.67 4.04 13.98
N ALA A 36 7.57 4.66 14.37
CA ALA A 36 7.07 4.61 15.74
C ALA A 36 6.79 3.17 16.19
N ALA A 37 6.16 2.35 15.34
CA ALA A 37 5.90 0.95 15.64
C ALA A 37 7.18 0.12 15.74
N PHE A 38 8.14 0.33 14.82
CA PHE A 38 9.43 -0.36 14.81
C PHE A 38 10.26 -0.04 16.06
N GLU A 39 10.36 1.24 16.43
CA GLU A 39 11.15 1.71 17.57
C GLU A 39 10.49 1.35 18.93
N ALA A 40 9.15 1.34 19.00
CA ALA A 40 8.43 0.90 20.19
C ALA A 40 8.70 -0.57 20.55
N LEU A 41 9.06 -1.40 19.57
CA LEU A 41 9.47 -2.79 19.76
C LEU A 41 10.97 -2.95 20.10
N GLY A 42 11.74 -1.85 20.03
CA GLY A 42 13.18 -1.86 20.29
C GLY A 42 14.03 -1.86 19.00
N GLY A 43 13.42 -1.64 17.84
CA GLY A 43 14.13 -1.42 16.58
C GLY A 43 14.89 -0.10 16.60
N ASN A 44 15.89 0.03 15.72
CA ASN A 44 16.67 1.26 15.56
C ASN A 44 16.63 1.73 14.12
N THR A 45 16.07 2.92 13.88
CA THR A 45 16.05 3.55 12.57
C THR A 45 17.39 4.23 12.32
N ALA A 46 18.22 3.62 11.46
CA ALA A 46 19.56 4.12 11.13
C ALA A 46 19.52 5.42 10.31
N LEU A 47 18.46 5.60 9.51
CA LEU A 47 18.26 6.79 8.68
C LEU A 47 16.77 7.08 8.53
N TYR A 48 16.37 8.32 8.80
CA TYR A 48 15.03 8.84 8.51
C TYR A 48 15.16 10.12 7.68
N GLU A 49 14.65 10.11 6.44
CA GLU A 49 14.80 11.24 5.53
C GLU A 49 13.58 11.48 4.65
N ALA A 50 13.47 12.74 4.22
CA ALA A 50 12.50 13.14 3.22
C ALA A 50 13.16 13.22 1.83
N TYR A 51 12.42 12.78 0.81
CA TYR A 51 12.75 13.04 -0.58
C TYR A 51 11.73 13.98 -1.24
N THR A 52 12.03 14.47 -2.42
CA THR A 52 11.10 15.30 -3.20
C THR A 52 10.41 14.44 -4.24
N ALA A 53 9.07 14.38 -4.19
CA ALA A 53 8.28 13.69 -5.19
C ALA A 53 8.41 14.37 -6.57
N GLY A 54 8.28 13.58 -7.63
CA GLY A 54 8.37 14.04 -9.01
C GLY A 54 9.79 14.20 -9.57
N GLU A 55 10.83 14.02 -8.75
CA GLU A 55 12.21 13.94 -9.23
C GLU A 55 12.42 12.65 -10.04
N LYS A 56 13.38 12.69 -10.96
CA LYS A 56 13.73 11.52 -11.79
C LYS A 56 15.03 10.85 -11.35
N ASP A 57 15.75 11.47 -10.46
CA ASP A 57 17.05 11.01 -9.97
C ASP A 57 17.12 11.09 -8.44
N TYR A 58 17.28 9.93 -7.83
CA TYR A 58 17.45 9.75 -6.38
C TYR A 58 18.85 9.23 -6.02
N SER A 59 19.81 9.32 -6.95
CA SER A 59 21.17 8.79 -6.78
C SER A 59 21.89 9.32 -5.54
N ALA A 60 21.64 10.56 -5.15
CA ALA A 60 22.19 11.14 -3.93
C ALA A 60 21.66 10.44 -2.68
N LEU A 61 20.35 10.20 -2.60
CA LEU A 61 19.71 9.43 -1.52
C LEU A 61 20.23 7.99 -1.52
N VAL A 62 20.23 7.34 -2.68
CA VAL A 62 20.71 5.95 -2.83
C VAL A 62 22.19 5.82 -2.41
N SER A 63 23.03 6.78 -2.78
CA SER A 63 24.44 6.82 -2.34
C SER A 63 24.55 6.93 -0.82
N LYS A 64 23.68 7.69 -0.17
CA LYS A 64 23.61 7.80 1.28
C LYS A 64 23.14 6.50 1.95
N LEU A 65 22.13 5.83 1.37
CA LEU A 65 21.69 4.50 1.82
C LEU A 65 22.84 3.50 1.74
N LYS A 66 23.60 3.52 0.64
CA LYS A 66 24.76 2.65 0.44
C LYS A 66 25.87 2.91 1.47
N GLN A 67 26.20 4.17 1.72
CA GLN A 67 27.23 4.57 2.71
C GLN A 67 26.86 4.12 4.14
N ASN A 68 25.55 4.08 4.45
CA ASN A 68 25.05 3.61 5.74
C ASN A 68 24.80 2.09 5.78
N ASN A 69 25.18 1.35 4.73
CA ASN A 69 24.99 -0.10 4.62
C ASN A 69 23.55 -0.53 4.96
N ILE A 70 22.55 0.12 4.37
CA ILE A 70 21.14 -0.13 4.67
C ILE A 70 20.72 -1.52 4.15
N ASP A 71 20.20 -2.34 5.04
CA ASP A 71 19.69 -3.69 4.76
C ASP A 71 18.24 -3.67 4.29
N ALA A 72 17.40 -2.81 4.90
CA ALA A 72 16.01 -2.60 4.52
C ALA A 72 15.67 -1.12 4.41
N LEU A 73 14.95 -0.77 3.34
CA LEU A 73 14.44 0.58 3.07
C LEU A 73 12.91 0.53 3.08
N TYR A 74 12.28 1.24 4.01
CA TYR A 74 10.86 1.52 3.97
C TYR A 74 10.61 2.85 3.25
N VAL A 75 9.72 2.84 2.26
CA VAL A 75 9.35 4.04 1.49
C VAL A 75 7.90 4.42 1.77
N GLY A 76 7.69 5.53 2.46
CA GLY A 76 6.40 6.20 2.56
C GLY A 76 6.20 7.12 1.36
N GLY A 77 5.46 6.66 0.36
CA GLY A 77 5.25 7.38 -0.89
C GLY A 77 4.66 6.51 -1.98
N TYR A 78 4.85 6.90 -3.23
CA TYR A 78 4.18 6.28 -4.37
C TYR A 78 5.12 5.42 -5.22
N HIS A 79 4.51 4.63 -6.09
CA HIS A 79 5.17 3.62 -6.93
C HIS A 79 6.25 4.20 -7.86
N THR A 80 6.04 5.41 -8.39
CA THR A 80 6.99 6.01 -9.34
C THR A 80 8.36 6.23 -8.69
N GLU A 81 8.40 6.91 -7.56
CA GLU A 81 9.64 7.25 -6.86
C GLU A 81 10.27 5.99 -6.23
N ALA A 82 9.46 5.14 -5.60
CA ALA A 82 9.93 3.87 -5.05
C ALA A 82 10.56 2.99 -6.14
N GLY A 83 9.94 2.94 -7.32
CA GLY A 83 10.45 2.22 -8.48
C GLY A 83 11.77 2.77 -9.01
N LEU A 84 11.92 4.09 -9.07
CA LEU A 84 13.18 4.73 -9.44
C LEU A 84 14.29 4.45 -8.42
N MET A 85 13.96 4.52 -7.11
CA MET A 85 14.91 4.24 -6.03
C MET A 85 15.41 2.80 -6.10
N VAL A 86 14.52 1.81 -6.25
CA VAL A 86 14.96 0.39 -6.29
C VAL A 86 15.82 0.11 -7.50
N ARG A 87 15.51 0.67 -8.68
CA ARG A 87 16.39 0.56 -9.85
C ARG A 87 17.77 1.13 -9.56
N GLN A 88 17.84 2.36 -9.07
CA GLN A 88 19.12 3.02 -8.77
C GLN A 88 19.90 2.30 -7.66
N MET A 89 19.21 1.67 -6.69
CA MET A 89 19.86 0.79 -5.72
C MET A 89 20.50 -0.43 -6.41
N ARG A 90 19.78 -1.11 -7.31
CA ARG A 90 20.31 -2.28 -8.05
C ARG A 90 21.46 -1.87 -8.98
N ASP A 91 21.34 -0.73 -9.67
CA ASP A 91 22.41 -0.17 -10.52
C ASP A 91 23.69 0.12 -9.74
N GLN A 92 23.58 0.48 -8.45
CA GLN A 92 24.72 0.66 -7.55
C GLN A 92 25.17 -0.63 -6.85
N GLY A 93 24.63 -1.78 -7.22
CA GLY A 93 24.96 -3.10 -6.65
C GLY A 93 24.45 -3.33 -5.23
N MET A 94 23.39 -2.61 -4.81
CA MET A 94 22.75 -2.80 -3.51
C MET A 94 21.69 -3.90 -3.58
N ASN A 95 21.67 -4.77 -2.57
CA ASN A 95 20.62 -5.80 -2.38
C ASN A 95 19.63 -5.41 -1.27
N THR A 96 19.57 -4.13 -0.91
CA THR A 96 18.65 -3.60 0.10
C THR A 96 17.22 -4.02 -0.20
N GLN A 97 16.52 -4.57 0.80
CA GLN A 97 15.10 -4.91 0.70
C GLN A 97 14.26 -3.64 0.63
N LEU A 98 13.49 -3.47 -0.44
CA LEU A 98 12.50 -2.40 -0.50
C LEU A 98 11.17 -2.87 0.08
N ILE A 99 10.59 -2.07 0.95
CA ILE A 99 9.32 -2.29 1.63
C ILE A 99 8.49 -1.01 1.53
N SER A 100 7.20 -1.13 1.30
CA SER A 100 6.30 0.03 1.22
C SER A 100 4.86 -0.34 1.57
N GLY A 101 3.94 0.58 1.31
CA GLY A 101 2.50 0.38 1.47
C GLY A 101 1.79 0.06 0.16
N ASP A 102 0.50 0.26 0.21
CA ASP A 102 -0.51 -0.04 -0.81
C ASP A 102 -0.30 0.68 -2.15
N ALA A 103 0.38 1.82 -2.16
CA ALA A 103 0.64 2.58 -3.39
C ALA A 103 1.53 1.83 -4.42
N LEU A 104 2.14 0.69 -4.03
CA LEU A 104 2.93 -0.14 -4.93
C LEU A 104 2.11 -1.31 -5.52
N VAL A 105 0.83 -1.44 -5.18
CA VAL A 105 -0.06 -2.49 -5.69
C VAL A 105 -0.66 -2.05 -7.04
N THR A 106 0.20 -1.84 -8.02
CA THR A 106 -0.14 -1.46 -9.40
C THR A 106 0.90 -1.96 -10.39
N LEU A 107 0.46 -2.44 -11.55
CA LEU A 107 1.36 -2.91 -12.62
C LEU A 107 2.30 -1.81 -13.13
N GLU A 108 1.98 -0.53 -12.90
CA GLU A 108 2.88 0.58 -13.21
C GLU A 108 4.20 0.50 -12.43
N TYR A 109 4.18 -0.04 -11.20
CA TYR A 109 5.41 -0.27 -10.44
C TYR A 109 6.35 -1.20 -11.19
N TRP A 110 5.85 -2.34 -11.66
CA TRP A 110 6.68 -3.27 -12.43
C TRP A 110 7.12 -2.71 -13.79
N ALA A 111 6.25 -1.94 -14.46
CA ALA A 111 6.61 -1.26 -15.71
C ALA A 111 7.80 -0.30 -15.54
N ILE A 112 7.95 0.30 -14.36
CA ILE A 112 9.09 1.17 -14.02
C ILE A 112 10.31 0.34 -13.63
N THR A 113 10.13 -0.70 -12.83
CA THR A 113 11.24 -1.40 -12.19
C THR A 113 11.82 -2.54 -13.02
N GLY A 114 10.96 -3.25 -13.76
CA GLY A 114 11.33 -4.55 -14.30
C GLY A 114 11.89 -5.46 -13.19
N ASP A 115 12.89 -6.25 -13.52
CA ASP A 115 13.52 -7.21 -12.60
C ASP A 115 14.13 -6.57 -11.34
N ALA A 116 14.43 -5.27 -11.37
CA ALA A 116 14.91 -4.55 -10.18
C ALA A 116 13.88 -4.51 -9.04
N GLY A 117 12.59 -4.61 -9.39
CA GLY A 117 11.48 -4.66 -8.43
C GLY A 117 11.23 -6.04 -7.81
N GLN A 118 11.92 -7.07 -8.29
CA GLN A 118 11.77 -8.44 -7.78
C GLN A 118 12.00 -8.47 -6.26
N GLY A 119 11.09 -9.12 -5.53
CA GLY A 119 11.14 -9.26 -4.09
C GLY A 119 10.72 -8.01 -3.30
N THR A 120 10.25 -6.93 -3.95
CA THR A 120 9.69 -5.79 -3.23
C THR A 120 8.47 -6.21 -2.43
N LEU A 121 8.43 -5.81 -1.16
CA LEU A 121 7.34 -6.11 -0.24
C LEU A 121 6.43 -4.90 -0.07
N MET A 122 5.14 -5.17 0.06
CA MET A 122 4.14 -4.12 0.28
C MET A 122 2.96 -4.63 1.11
N THR A 123 2.34 -3.73 1.85
CA THR A 123 1.11 -4.03 2.59
C THR A 123 -0.10 -3.49 1.85
N PHE A 124 -1.13 -4.31 1.73
CA PHE A 124 -2.43 -3.92 1.21
C PHE A 124 -3.55 -4.75 1.84
N SER A 125 -4.79 -4.34 1.65
CA SER A 125 -5.95 -5.14 2.02
C SER A 125 -6.05 -6.42 1.17
N PRO A 126 -6.73 -7.47 1.63
CA PRO A 126 -6.93 -8.69 0.85
C PRO A 126 -7.50 -8.42 -0.53
N ASP A 127 -7.04 -9.16 -1.56
CA ASP A 127 -7.45 -8.96 -2.95
C ASP A 127 -8.84 -9.55 -3.22
N PRO A 128 -9.87 -8.71 -3.48
CA PRO A 128 -11.23 -9.20 -3.74
C PRO A 128 -11.35 -9.96 -5.07
N ALA A 129 -10.41 -9.79 -6.00
CA ALA A 129 -10.40 -10.52 -7.27
C ALA A 129 -10.12 -12.01 -7.07
N LYS A 130 -9.53 -12.39 -5.94
CA LYS A 130 -9.26 -13.79 -5.57
C LYS A 130 -10.46 -14.49 -4.95
N ASP A 131 -11.52 -13.77 -4.58
CA ASP A 131 -12.76 -14.37 -4.10
C ASP A 131 -13.54 -14.98 -5.28
N PRO A 132 -13.83 -16.30 -5.27
CA PRO A 132 -14.61 -16.95 -6.32
C PRO A 132 -15.99 -16.31 -6.54
N ALA A 133 -16.60 -15.71 -5.51
CA ALA A 133 -17.87 -15.00 -5.63
C ALA A 133 -17.79 -13.80 -6.59
N ASN A 134 -16.62 -13.21 -6.75
CA ASN A 134 -16.38 -12.06 -7.62
C ASN A 134 -15.97 -12.44 -9.05
N ALA A 135 -15.82 -13.74 -9.37
CA ALA A 135 -15.31 -14.19 -10.68
C ALA A 135 -16.09 -13.60 -11.87
N GLY A 136 -17.42 -13.50 -11.74
CA GLY A 136 -18.28 -12.90 -12.78
C GLY A 136 -18.04 -11.41 -12.98
N LEU A 137 -17.72 -10.67 -11.92
CA LEU A 137 -17.41 -9.25 -11.99
C LEU A 137 -15.98 -9.05 -12.54
N VAL A 138 -15.01 -9.81 -12.05
CA VAL A 138 -13.64 -9.82 -12.57
C VAL A 138 -13.65 -10.04 -14.08
N LYS A 139 -14.43 -11.02 -14.56
CA LYS A 139 -14.59 -11.26 -16.00
C LYS A 139 -15.15 -10.05 -16.75
N LYS A 140 -16.14 -9.34 -16.20
CA LYS A 140 -16.68 -8.12 -16.84
C LYS A 140 -15.63 -7.02 -17.00
N PHE A 141 -14.78 -6.82 -15.99
CA PHE A 141 -13.67 -5.86 -16.08
C PHE A 141 -12.66 -6.28 -17.16
N THR A 142 -12.24 -7.55 -17.17
CA THR A 142 -11.27 -8.06 -18.14
C THR A 142 -11.81 -8.05 -19.57
N ASP A 143 -13.08 -8.39 -19.77
CA ASP A 143 -13.74 -8.30 -21.09
C ASP A 143 -13.82 -6.85 -21.61
N ALA A 144 -13.84 -5.87 -20.69
CA ALA A 144 -13.80 -4.44 -21.01
C ALA A 144 -12.34 -3.90 -21.16
N GLY A 145 -11.33 -4.76 -21.08
CA GLY A 145 -9.92 -4.37 -21.17
C GLY A 145 -9.36 -3.71 -19.91
N ILE A 146 -10.03 -3.88 -18.76
CA ILE A 146 -9.62 -3.32 -17.47
C ILE A 146 -9.11 -4.46 -16.59
N THR A 147 -7.85 -4.37 -16.14
CA THR A 147 -7.33 -5.27 -15.12
C THR A 147 -7.85 -4.83 -13.75
N PRO A 148 -8.58 -5.66 -13.00
CA PRO A 148 -9.11 -5.30 -11.68
C PRO A 148 -8.04 -5.43 -10.60
N GLU A 149 -6.96 -4.63 -10.70
CA GLU A 149 -5.85 -4.60 -9.75
C GLU A 149 -6.04 -3.55 -8.65
N GLY A 150 -5.30 -3.69 -7.56
CA GLY A 150 -5.24 -2.72 -6.48
C GLY A 150 -6.60 -2.24 -6.01
N TYR A 151 -6.87 -0.96 -6.17
CA TYR A 151 -8.09 -0.32 -5.69
C TYR A 151 -9.33 -0.44 -6.59
N VAL A 152 -9.26 -1.10 -7.75
CA VAL A 152 -10.39 -1.17 -8.71
C VAL A 152 -11.66 -1.72 -8.06
N LEU A 153 -11.56 -2.89 -7.42
CA LEU A 153 -12.73 -3.51 -6.76
C LEU A 153 -13.10 -2.81 -5.45
N TYR A 154 -12.15 -2.17 -4.77
CA TYR A 154 -12.43 -1.32 -3.60
C TYR A 154 -13.22 -0.08 -3.98
N THR A 155 -12.88 0.57 -5.10
CA THR A 155 -13.65 1.70 -5.64
C THR A 155 -15.04 1.25 -6.07
N TYR A 156 -15.15 0.07 -6.68
CA TYR A 156 -16.44 -0.50 -7.03
C TYR A 156 -17.31 -0.74 -5.77
N ALA A 157 -16.73 -1.30 -4.71
CA ALA A 157 -17.42 -1.49 -3.43
C ALA A 157 -17.86 -0.15 -2.80
N ALA A 158 -17.04 0.90 -2.88
CA ALA A 158 -17.40 2.22 -2.38
C ALA A 158 -18.67 2.76 -3.07
N ILE A 159 -18.78 2.57 -4.39
CA ILE A 159 -20.00 2.94 -5.14
C ILE A 159 -21.19 2.06 -4.76
N GLN A 160 -20.98 0.75 -4.56
CA GLN A 160 -22.06 -0.14 -4.09
C GLN A 160 -22.57 0.29 -2.71
N THR A 161 -21.67 0.62 -1.79
CA THR A 161 -21.98 1.09 -0.44
C THR A 161 -22.78 2.38 -0.49
N TRP A 162 -22.30 3.37 -1.24
CA TRP A 162 -23.00 4.65 -1.40
C TRP A 162 -24.39 4.48 -2.01
N ALA A 163 -24.51 3.67 -3.05
CA ALA A 163 -25.81 3.45 -3.73
C ALA A 163 -26.83 2.79 -2.81
N GLN A 164 -26.41 1.82 -1.98
CA GLN A 164 -27.28 1.17 -1.00
C GLN A 164 -27.67 2.15 0.11
N ALA A 165 -26.73 2.95 0.62
CA ALA A 165 -27.00 3.96 1.64
C ALA A 165 -27.97 5.04 1.15
N ALA A 166 -27.77 5.56 -0.07
CA ALA A 166 -28.68 6.54 -0.68
C ALA A 166 -30.08 5.93 -0.93
N GLY A 167 -30.14 4.68 -1.36
CA GLY A 167 -31.40 3.94 -1.52
C GLY A 167 -32.14 3.75 -0.19
N ALA A 168 -31.45 3.41 0.88
CA ALA A 168 -32.02 3.28 2.23
C ALA A 168 -32.47 4.63 2.79
N ALA A 169 -31.71 5.69 2.56
CA ALA A 169 -32.07 7.06 2.95
C ALA A 169 -33.25 7.64 2.12
N GLY A 170 -33.52 7.07 0.94
CA GLY A 170 -34.49 7.63 -0.03
C GLY A 170 -34.10 9.03 -0.53
N SER A 171 -32.83 9.38 -0.45
CA SER A 171 -32.29 10.73 -0.72
C SER A 171 -30.82 10.66 -1.15
N ASN A 172 -30.38 11.65 -1.94
CA ASN A 172 -28.98 11.89 -2.27
C ASN A 172 -28.40 13.04 -1.42
N ASP A 173 -29.12 13.54 -0.45
CA ASP A 173 -28.65 14.54 0.49
C ASP A 173 -27.53 13.94 1.35
N SER A 174 -26.43 14.69 1.51
CA SER A 174 -25.22 14.17 2.16
C SER A 174 -25.46 13.75 3.61
N ASP A 175 -26.24 14.51 4.37
CA ASP A 175 -26.49 14.22 5.79
C ASP A 175 -27.34 12.96 5.94
N SER A 176 -28.39 12.81 5.11
CA SER A 176 -29.27 11.64 5.09
C SER A 176 -28.51 10.36 4.69
N VAL A 177 -27.61 10.47 3.70
CA VAL A 177 -26.76 9.33 3.26
C VAL A 177 -25.76 8.99 4.35
N LEU A 178 -25.14 9.98 5.02
CA LEU A 178 -24.20 9.77 6.11
C LEU A 178 -24.85 9.05 7.31
N ASP A 179 -26.06 9.44 7.69
CA ASP A 179 -26.85 8.77 8.74
C ASP A 179 -27.09 7.28 8.39
N SER A 180 -27.39 7.03 7.11
CA SER A 180 -27.58 5.67 6.60
C SER A 180 -26.27 4.86 6.60
N LEU A 181 -25.13 5.49 6.22
CA LEU A 181 -23.81 4.87 6.28
C LEU A 181 -23.42 4.48 7.71
N ASN A 182 -23.61 5.38 8.67
CA ASN A 182 -23.23 5.18 10.07
C ASN A 182 -24.04 4.07 10.77
N SER A 183 -25.28 3.83 10.30
CA SER A 183 -26.18 2.86 10.94
C SER A 183 -26.38 1.56 10.14
N GLY A 184 -25.90 1.51 8.90
CA GLY A 184 -26.16 0.44 7.95
C GLY A 184 -25.11 -0.66 7.91
N SER A 185 -25.49 -1.74 7.21
CA SER A 185 -24.57 -2.78 6.76
C SER A 185 -24.82 -2.98 5.26
N PHE A 186 -23.76 -3.14 4.48
CA PHE A 186 -23.79 -3.06 3.01
C PHE A 186 -23.14 -4.29 2.40
N ASP A 187 -23.88 -4.98 1.52
CA ASP A 187 -23.35 -6.14 0.80
C ASP A 187 -22.62 -5.68 -0.46
N THR A 188 -21.33 -5.96 -0.51
CA THR A 188 -20.43 -5.48 -1.56
C THR A 188 -19.55 -6.62 -2.10
N VAL A 189 -18.75 -6.31 -3.11
CA VAL A 189 -17.71 -7.24 -3.61
C VAL A 189 -16.61 -7.52 -2.59
N LEU A 190 -16.55 -6.76 -1.48
CA LEU A 190 -15.66 -7.02 -0.34
C LEU A 190 -16.34 -7.89 0.74
N GLY A 191 -17.55 -8.34 0.52
CA GLY A 191 -18.43 -8.93 1.52
C GLY A 191 -19.34 -7.89 2.17
N SER A 192 -19.96 -8.28 3.28
CA SER A 192 -20.78 -7.37 4.08
C SER A 192 -19.88 -6.48 4.93
N LEU A 193 -20.07 -5.16 4.85
CA LEU A 193 -19.30 -4.18 5.59
C LEU A 193 -20.21 -3.18 6.31
N SER A 194 -19.68 -2.60 7.37
CA SER A 194 -20.23 -1.47 8.11
C SER A 194 -19.11 -0.53 8.52
N PHE A 195 -19.43 0.55 9.19
CA PHE A 195 -18.46 1.53 9.69
C PHE A 195 -18.52 1.60 11.21
N ASP A 196 -17.38 1.86 11.83
CA ASP A 196 -17.29 2.14 13.26
C ASP A 196 -17.59 3.62 13.58
N ASP A 197 -17.54 3.99 14.86
CA ASP A 197 -17.83 5.36 15.34
C ASP A 197 -16.86 6.42 14.77
N LYS A 198 -15.72 6.00 14.20
CA LYS A 198 -14.75 6.87 13.52
C LYS A 198 -14.99 6.96 12.02
N GLY A 199 -15.86 6.11 11.47
CA GLY A 199 -16.06 5.93 10.05
C GLY A 199 -15.04 4.98 9.41
N ASP A 200 -14.28 4.23 10.19
CA ASP A 200 -13.40 3.20 9.66
C ASP A 200 -14.21 1.95 9.29
N VAL A 201 -13.89 1.36 8.14
CA VAL A 201 -14.59 0.16 7.65
C VAL A 201 -14.24 -1.07 8.48
N THR A 202 -15.24 -1.90 8.79
CA THR A 202 -15.10 -3.13 9.59
C THR A 202 -14.69 -4.33 8.72
N LEU A 203 -13.60 -4.20 7.97
CA LEU A 203 -13.04 -5.26 7.12
C LEU A 203 -11.72 -5.80 7.69
N PRO A 204 -11.26 -7.00 7.21
CA PRO A 204 -9.95 -7.52 7.59
C PRO A 204 -8.83 -6.50 7.34
N GLY A 205 -7.84 -6.50 8.23
CA GLY A 205 -6.68 -5.61 8.16
C GLY A 205 -5.76 -5.93 6.97
N TYR A 206 -4.64 -5.21 6.94
CA TYR A 206 -3.64 -5.34 5.88
C TYR A 206 -2.91 -6.68 5.94
N VAL A 207 -2.59 -7.21 4.75
CA VAL A 207 -1.78 -8.40 4.51
C VAL A 207 -0.54 -8.04 3.70
N TRP A 208 0.43 -8.96 3.66
CA TRP A 208 1.65 -8.77 2.91
C TRP A 208 1.54 -9.30 1.49
N TYR A 209 2.14 -8.54 0.57
CA TYR A 209 2.33 -8.92 -0.83
C TYR A 209 3.80 -8.83 -1.19
N VAL A 210 4.17 -9.59 -2.20
CA VAL A 210 5.50 -9.57 -2.81
C VAL A 210 5.39 -9.42 -4.33
N TRP A 211 6.26 -8.60 -4.91
CA TRP A 211 6.42 -8.50 -6.35
C TRP A 211 7.34 -9.60 -6.88
N GLU A 212 6.83 -10.45 -7.77
CA GLU A 212 7.58 -11.53 -8.40
C GLU A 212 7.17 -11.74 -9.86
N ASN A 213 8.16 -11.88 -10.74
CA ASN A 213 7.97 -12.31 -12.14
C ASN A 213 6.93 -11.47 -12.92
N GLY A 214 6.87 -10.18 -12.70
CA GLY A 214 5.96 -9.27 -13.42
C GLY A 214 4.57 -9.12 -12.81
N GLY A 215 4.31 -9.77 -11.69
CA GLY A 215 3.07 -9.69 -10.93
C GLY A 215 3.33 -9.58 -9.45
N TYR A 216 2.26 -9.56 -8.67
CA TYR A 216 2.35 -9.61 -7.21
C TYR A 216 1.34 -10.61 -6.67
N ASP A 217 1.69 -11.22 -5.55
CA ASP A 217 0.82 -12.14 -4.82
C ASP A 217 1.07 -12.00 -3.31
N TYR A 218 0.27 -12.70 -2.51
CA TYR A 218 0.50 -12.80 -1.08
C TYR A 218 1.91 -13.36 -0.78
N LEU A 219 2.55 -12.81 0.26
CA LEU A 219 3.85 -13.26 0.76
C LEU A 219 3.73 -14.61 1.44
#